data_434d07bd7e21f8930cc46bd1f6793f72
#
_entry.id   434d07bd7e21f8930cc46bd1f6793f72
#
_cell.length_a   1.000
_cell.length_b   1.000
_cell.length_c   1.000
_cell.angle_alpha   90.00
_cell.angle_beta   90.00
_cell.angle_gamma   90.00
#
_symmetry.space_group_name_H-M   'P 1'
#
loop_
_entity.id
_entity.type
_entity.pdbx_description
1 polymer ?
#
loop_
_entity_poly.entity_id
_entity_poly.type
_entity_poly.pdbx_seq_one_letter_code
_entity_poly.pdbx_strand_id
1 'polypeptide(L)'
;MTKQYIVIGAGILGASAALHLALNKAQVTVIDRNDAGKATNVAAGIISPWLSQRRNKAWYFLAKKGAAYYPQLIEKLAELGEFDTGYAQVGALHIHSEEKRIEQILALADKRKAEAPEIGETRKLSVEEITKMFPYITEPMRAAYASGGARVDGRKVTQSMKNAAIKLDAKYIEGDAALQVEDGKVIGVMVDGIVIEADEIIVTTGAWGNETLQPLKLDMQVKPQKAQILELQLESEKTEHLPVVMAPSTLYMLAFEEGRLMVGTTHEDDKGFDMRPTIGAAHEMAEKAFQIAPDLREAQLSELKVGFRPVVPNAIPVIGRLPQFSNVLVANGLGSSGLTVGPYLGKELAALAQGLATEIDVDNYQLTNVIRHEK
;
A
#
# COMPACT_ATOMS: atom_id res chain seq x y z
N MET A 1 20.31 -28.04 -6.38
CA MET A 1 20.47 -26.67 -6.91
C MET A 1 19.59 -25.75 -6.10
N THR A 2 20.03 -24.54 -5.83
CA THR A 2 19.20 -23.53 -5.13
C THR A 2 18.15 -23.04 -6.07
N LYS A 3 16.87 -23.03 -5.64
CA LYS A 3 15.72 -22.61 -6.43
C LYS A 3 15.84 -21.16 -6.82
N GLN A 4 15.54 -20.84 -8.09
CA GLN A 4 15.58 -19.48 -8.63
C GLN A 4 14.19 -18.88 -8.68
N TYR A 5 14.06 -17.65 -8.19
CA TYR A 5 12.79 -16.91 -8.14
C TYR A 5 12.88 -15.64 -8.97
N ILE A 6 11.87 -15.39 -9.78
CA ILE A 6 11.68 -14.08 -10.42
C ILE A 6 10.46 -13.40 -9.82
N VAL A 7 10.61 -12.14 -9.41
CA VAL A 7 9.53 -11.27 -8.97
C VAL A 7 9.31 -10.20 -10.05
N ILE A 8 8.13 -10.17 -10.66
CA ILE A 8 7.74 -9.15 -11.64
C ILE A 8 6.96 -8.05 -10.92
N GLY A 9 7.49 -6.82 -10.95
CA GLY A 9 6.94 -5.66 -10.26
C GLY A 9 7.61 -5.40 -8.90
N ALA A 10 8.25 -4.24 -8.76
CA ALA A 10 8.96 -3.79 -7.56
C ALA A 10 8.17 -2.73 -6.76
N GLY A 11 6.83 -2.77 -6.80
CA GLY A 11 5.99 -2.01 -5.86
C GLY A 11 6.11 -2.56 -4.44
N ILE A 12 5.35 -1.98 -3.50
CA ILE A 12 5.39 -2.36 -2.07
C ILE A 12 5.27 -3.86 -1.82
N LEU A 13 4.43 -4.54 -2.59
CA LEU A 13 4.19 -5.99 -2.47
C LEU A 13 5.37 -6.81 -2.98
N GLY A 14 5.86 -6.50 -4.19
CA GLY A 14 6.97 -7.23 -4.81
C GLY A 14 8.31 -6.97 -4.11
N ALA A 15 8.56 -5.74 -3.67
CA ALA A 15 9.75 -5.42 -2.87
C ALA A 15 9.78 -6.18 -1.55
N SER A 16 8.62 -6.30 -0.88
CA SER A 16 8.51 -7.12 0.33
C SER A 16 8.70 -8.61 0.04
N ALA A 17 8.08 -9.15 -1.00
CA ALA A 17 8.28 -10.56 -1.38
C ALA A 17 9.75 -10.85 -1.68
N ALA A 18 10.41 -9.99 -2.44
CA ALA A 18 11.83 -10.12 -2.77
C ALA A 18 12.73 -10.09 -1.51
N LEU A 19 12.47 -9.14 -0.61
CA LEU A 19 13.19 -9.06 0.67
C LEU A 19 13.06 -10.36 1.47
N HIS A 20 11.85 -10.91 1.61
CA HIS A 20 11.63 -12.12 2.42
C HIS A 20 12.21 -13.37 1.77
N LEU A 21 12.17 -13.47 0.44
CA LEU A 21 12.89 -14.52 -0.28
C LEU A 21 14.39 -14.43 -0.05
N ALA A 22 14.98 -13.23 -0.14
CA ALA A 22 16.41 -13.01 0.07
C ALA A 22 16.82 -13.27 1.54
N LEU A 23 16.00 -12.86 2.52
CA LEU A 23 16.21 -13.20 3.94
C LEU A 23 16.28 -14.72 4.17
N ASN A 24 15.50 -15.49 3.40
CA ASN A 24 15.52 -16.95 3.42
C ASN A 24 16.59 -17.55 2.49
N LYS A 25 17.55 -16.75 2.03
CA LYS A 25 18.69 -17.16 1.19
C LYS A 25 18.30 -17.75 -0.16
N ALA A 26 17.13 -17.38 -0.70
CA ALA A 26 16.74 -17.74 -2.05
C ALA A 26 17.49 -16.88 -3.09
N GLN A 27 17.70 -17.42 -4.29
CA GLN A 27 18.20 -16.65 -5.42
C GLN A 27 17.04 -15.89 -6.06
N VAL A 28 17.07 -14.55 -5.96
CA VAL A 28 15.95 -13.70 -6.38
C VAL A 28 16.40 -12.71 -7.45
N THR A 29 15.63 -12.65 -8.54
CA THR A 29 15.74 -11.58 -9.53
C THR A 29 14.43 -10.82 -9.56
N VAL A 30 14.47 -9.52 -9.34
CA VAL A 30 13.31 -8.62 -9.43
C VAL A 30 13.38 -7.86 -10.75
N ILE A 31 12.30 -7.84 -11.50
CA ILE A 31 12.21 -7.13 -12.78
C ILE A 31 11.06 -6.14 -12.69
N ASP A 32 11.34 -4.88 -13.01
CA ASP A 32 10.35 -3.81 -12.94
C ASP A 32 10.56 -2.82 -14.09
N ARG A 33 9.48 -2.52 -14.77
CA ARG A 33 9.42 -1.63 -15.92
C ARG A 33 9.50 -0.14 -15.55
N ASN A 34 9.36 0.15 -14.24
CA ASN A 34 9.38 1.48 -13.65
C ASN A 34 8.31 2.44 -14.22
N ASP A 35 7.10 1.93 -14.45
CA ASP A 35 5.97 2.70 -14.96
C ASP A 35 5.65 3.94 -14.11
N ALA A 36 5.28 5.02 -14.78
CA ALA A 36 4.72 6.19 -14.10
C ALA A 36 3.36 5.86 -13.45
N GLY A 37 3.05 6.51 -12.33
CA GLY A 37 1.76 6.30 -11.65
C GLY A 37 1.67 5.04 -10.80
N LYS A 38 2.81 4.39 -10.47
CA LYS A 38 2.81 3.31 -9.48
C LYS A 38 2.11 3.74 -8.20
N ALA A 39 1.11 2.97 -7.75
CA ALA A 39 0.35 3.28 -6.54
C ALA A 39 1.26 3.49 -5.31
N THR A 40 2.31 2.70 -5.17
CA THR A 40 3.28 2.80 -4.08
C THR A 40 3.94 4.19 -3.96
N ASN A 41 4.23 4.82 -5.10
CA ASN A 41 4.94 6.10 -5.15
C ASN A 41 4.04 7.30 -4.84
N VAL A 42 2.73 7.12 -4.91
CA VAL A 42 1.73 8.19 -4.79
C VAL A 42 0.87 8.03 -3.54
N ALA A 43 0.71 6.81 -3.03
CA ALA A 43 -0.12 6.53 -1.88
C ALA A 43 0.30 7.32 -0.63
N ALA A 44 -0.69 7.77 0.14
CA ALA A 44 -0.47 8.60 1.32
C ALA A 44 0.35 7.94 2.43
N GLY A 45 0.18 6.63 2.64
CA GLY A 45 0.95 5.91 3.65
C GLY A 45 0.30 5.83 5.03
N ILE A 46 -1.01 5.84 5.11
CA ILE A 46 -1.77 5.70 6.36
C ILE A 46 -1.69 4.28 6.88
N ILE A 47 -1.29 4.10 8.14
CA ILE A 47 -1.30 2.84 8.87
C ILE A 47 -2.22 2.99 10.10
N SER A 48 -3.52 2.91 9.88
CA SER A 48 -4.54 3.00 10.94
C SER A 48 -5.83 2.29 10.52
N PRO A 49 -5.82 0.95 10.33
CA PRO A 49 -6.98 0.24 9.81
C PRO A 49 -8.09 0.01 10.83
N TRP A 50 -7.78 0.09 12.12
CA TRP A 50 -8.65 -0.38 13.20
C TRP A 50 -9.92 0.44 13.40
N LEU A 51 -9.89 1.72 13.04
CA LEU A 51 -11.03 2.63 13.15
C LEU A 51 -11.90 2.66 11.88
N SER A 52 -11.50 1.91 10.85
CA SER A 52 -12.27 1.79 9.60
C SER A 52 -13.62 1.11 9.84
N GLN A 53 -14.68 1.69 9.29
CA GLN A 53 -16.03 1.13 9.33
C GLN A 53 -16.28 0.05 8.24
N ARG A 54 -15.25 -0.31 7.46
CA ARG A 54 -15.35 -1.37 6.46
C ARG A 54 -15.64 -2.71 7.14
N ARG A 55 -16.68 -3.42 6.64
CA ARG A 55 -17.23 -4.63 7.28
C ARG A 55 -16.61 -5.93 6.78
N ASN A 56 -15.83 -5.91 5.71
CA ASN A 56 -15.23 -7.11 5.15
C ASN A 56 -14.17 -7.69 6.10
N LYS A 57 -14.40 -8.91 6.61
CA LYS A 57 -13.53 -9.57 7.59
C LYS A 57 -12.18 -9.98 6.99
N ALA A 58 -12.17 -10.49 5.76
CA ALA A 58 -10.93 -10.90 5.09
C ALA A 58 -10.02 -9.69 4.84
N TRP A 59 -10.59 -8.58 4.36
CA TRP A 59 -9.85 -7.33 4.24
C TRP A 59 -9.31 -6.84 5.59
N TYR A 60 -10.15 -6.83 6.64
CA TYR A 60 -9.74 -6.35 7.96
C TYR A 60 -8.64 -7.21 8.57
N PHE A 61 -8.68 -8.53 8.36
CA PHE A 61 -7.62 -9.44 8.80
C PHE A 61 -6.27 -9.04 8.20
N LEU A 62 -6.19 -8.86 6.88
CA LEU A 62 -4.95 -8.44 6.22
C LEU A 62 -4.49 -7.05 6.67
N ALA A 63 -5.41 -6.09 6.79
CA ALA A 63 -5.08 -4.74 7.18
C ALA A 63 -4.57 -4.66 8.64
N LYS A 64 -5.19 -5.40 9.56
CA LYS A 64 -4.75 -5.54 10.95
C LYS A 64 -3.36 -6.18 11.04
N LYS A 65 -3.17 -7.32 10.36
CA LYS A 65 -1.87 -8.00 10.32
C LYS A 65 -0.79 -7.15 9.68
N GLY A 66 -1.11 -6.43 8.61
CA GLY A 66 -0.18 -5.51 7.97
C GLY A 66 0.26 -4.38 8.91
N ALA A 67 -0.68 -3.75 9.63
CA ALA A 67 -0.35 -2.72 10.60
C ALA A 67 0.53 -3.25 11.75
N ALA A 68 0.19 -4.41 12.31
CA ALA A 68 0.97 -5.08 13.36
C ALA A 68 2.37 -5.50 12.90
N TYR A 69 2.55 -5.74 11.60
CA TYR A 69 3.84 -6.17 11.04
C TYR A 69 4.84 -5.02 10.86
N TYR A 70 4.39 -3.78 10.71
CA TYR A 70 5.29 -2.65 10.41
C TYR A 70 6.45 -2.48 11.40
N PRO A 71 6.25 -2.49 12.73
CA PRO A 71 7.37 -2.35 13.67
C PRO A 71 8.47 -3.40 13.45
N GLN A 72 8.08 -4.66 13.19
CA GLN A 72 9.01 -5.75 12.92
C GLN A 72 9.78 -5.54 11.60
N LEU A 73 9.09 -5.06 10.56
CA LEU A 73 9.71 -4.74 9.27
C LEU A 73 10.75 -3.62 9.43
N ILE A 74 10.38 -2.54 10.14
CA ILE A 74 11.27 -1.39 10.35
C ILE A 74 12.52 -1.79 11.15
N GLU A 75 12.36 -2.59 12.20
CA GLU A 75 13.47 -3.15 12.96
C GLU A 75 14.38 -3.98 12.06
N LYS A 76 13.80 -4.88 11.23
CA LYS A 76 14.57 -5.72 10.32
C LYS A 76 15.31 -4.90 9.26
N LEU A 77 14.72 -3.83 8.73
CA LEU A 77 15.39 -2.92 7.81
C LEU A 77 16.54 -2.19 8.50
N ALA A 78 16.36 -1.73 9.73
CA ALA A 78 17.40 -1.08 10.51
C ALA A 78 18.59 -2.01 10.80
N GLU A 79 18.35 -3.30 11.12
CA GLU A 79 19.40 -4.31 11.26
C GLU A 79 20.26 -4.48 9.98
N LEU A 80 19.63 -4.23 8.81
CA LEU A 80 20.29 -4.27 7.51
C LEU A 80 20.87 -2.91 7.09
N GLY A 81 20.82 -1.90 7.98
CA GLY A 81 21.35 -0.56 7.75
C GLY A 81 20.48 0.32 6.86
N GLU A 82 19.17 0.04 6.81
CA GLU A 82 18.16 0.84 6.07
C GLU A 82 17.25 1.57 7.07
N PHE A 83 17.50 2.86 7.26
CA PHE A 83 16.80 3.69 8.27
C PHE A 83 15.78 4.64 7.67
N ASP A 84 15.92 5.03 6.40
CA ASP A 84 15.05 6.01 5.74
C ASP A 84 13.80 5.35 5.16
N THR A 85 12.83 5.06 6.01
CA THR A 85 11.56 4.42 5.64
C THR A 85 10.38 5.38 5.61
N GLY A 86 10.53 6.57 6.21
CA GLY A 86 9.42 7.50 6.45
C GLY A 86 8.35 6.96 7.41
N TYR A 87 8.60 5.80 8.05
CA TYR A 87 7.68 5.26 9.05
C TYR A 87 7.80 6.01 10.37
N ALA A 88 6.65 6.42 10.90
CA ALA A 88 6.56 6.97 12.26
C ALA A 88 5.19 6.65 12.87
N GLN A 89 5.19 6.18 14.12
CA GLN A 89 3.97 6.04 14.91
C GLN A 89 3.65 7.38 15.56
N VAL A 90 2.77 8.15 14.94
CA VAL A 90 2.40 9.51 15.30
C VAL A 90 0.99 9.64 15.87
N GLY A 91 0.27 8.53 15.95
CA GLY A 91 -1.14 8.51 16.25
C GLY A 91 -2.02 8.85 15.05
N ALA A 92 -3.32 8.60 15.19
CA ALA A 92 -4.32 8.92 14.17
C ALA A 92 -5.54 9.59 14.78
N LEU A 93 -6.01 10.64 14.12
CA LEU A 93 -7.24 11.38 14.42
C LEU A 93 -8.32 11.02 13.39
N HIS A 94 -9.38 10.38 13.84
CA HIS A 94 -10.60 10.26 13.04
C HIS A 94 -11.54 11.40 13.45
N ILE A 95 -11.63 12.44 12.62
CA ILE A 95 -12.39 13.64 12.93
C ILE A 95 -13.80 13.60 12.33
N HIS A 96 -14.75 14.20 13.04
CA HIS A 96 -16.13 14.39 12.56
C HIS A 96 -16.80 15.54 13.31
N SER A 97 -17.77 16.23 12.67
CA SER A 97 -18.58 17.24 13.32
C SER A 97 -19.61 16.65 14.29
N GLU A 98 -20.10 15.43 14.02
CA GLU A 98 -21.12 14.74 14.83
C GLU A 98 -20.47 13.90 15.93
N GLU A 99 -20.82 14.16 17.19
CA GLU A 99 -20.35 13.40 18.35
C GLU A 99 -20.70 11.90 18.28
N LYS A 100 -21.92 11.58 17.86
CA LYS A 100 -22.39 10.20 17.73
C LYS A 100 -21.50 9.35 16.82
N ARG A 101 -20.90 9.95 15.78
CA ARG A 101 -19.96 9.26 14.90
C ARG A 101 -18.66 8.90 15.60
N ILE A 102 -18.16 9.82 16.42
CA ILE A 102 -16.95 9.57 17.23
C ILE A 102 -17.19 8.46 18.25
N GLU A 103 -18.33 8.47 18.92
CA GLU A 103 -18.71 7.40 19.86
C GLU A 103 -18.80 6.03 19.17
N GLN A 104 -19.37 5.96 17.96
CA GLN A 104 -19.42 4.72 17.18
C GLN A 104 -18.02 4.22 16.77
N ILE A 105 -17.12 5.12 16.41
CA ILE A 105 -15.73 4.79 16.06
C ILE A 105 -15.00 4.26 17.30
N LEU A 106 -15.12 4.92 18.45
CA LEU A 106 -14.49 4.48 19.69
C LEU A 106 -15.04 3.13 20.16
N ALA A 107 -16.36 2.93 20.14
CA ALA A 107 -16.96 1.63 20.45
C ALA A 107 -16.51 0.51 19.51
N LEU A 108 -16.20 0.82 18.24
CA LEU A 108 -15.61 -0.14 17.32
C LEU A 108 -14.15 -0.45 17.66
N ALA A 109 -13.36 0.58 18.03
CA ALA A 109 -11.99 0.42 18.45
C ALA A 109 -11.90 -0.47 19.71
N ASP A 110 -12.74 -0.24 20.71
CA ASP A 110 -12.78 -1.04 21.93
C ASP A 110 -13.06 -2.53 21.66
N LYS A 111 -13.99 -2.83 20.76
CA LYS A 111 -14.26 -4.20 20.32
C LYS A 111 -13.07 -4.88 19.63
N ARG A 112 -12.26 -4.11 18.90
CA ARG A 112 -11.12 -4.61 18.14
C ARG A 112 -9.84 -4.71 18.97
N LYS A 113 -9.76 -3.99 20.08
CA LYS A 113 -8.55 -3.86 20.89
C LYS A 113 -8.05 -5.21 21.45
N ALA A 114 -8.96 -6.13 21.79
CA ALA A 114 -8.59 -7.46 22.26
C ALA A 114 -7.85 -8.30 21.19
N GLU A 115 -8.18 -8.08 19.91
CA GLU A 115 -7.56 -8.79 18.77
C GLU A 115 -6.45 -7.98 18.09
N ALA A 116 -6.30 -6.70 18.42
CA ALA A 116 -5.38 -5.77 17.82
C ALA A 116 -4.84 -4.80 18.89
N PRO A 117 -3.98 -5.29 19.83
CA PRO A 117 -3.43 -4.46 20.90
C PRO A 117 -2.59 -3.28 20.39
N GLU A 118 -2.08 -3.39 19.16
CA GLU A 118 -1.35 -2.33 18.46
C GLU A 118 -2.17 -1.06 18.19
N ILE A 119 -3.50 -1.07 18.35
CA ILE A 119 -4.34 0.14 18.37
C ILE A 119 -3.83 1.13 19.42
N GLY A 120 -3.31 0.63 20.52
CA GLY A 120 -2.83 1.43 21.65
C GLY A 120 -3.94 2.09 22.44
N GLU A 121 -3.68 3.29 22.96
CA GLU A 121 -4.68 4.10 23.64
C GLU A 121 -5.71 4.64 22.65
N THR A 122 -6.98 4.56 23.01
CA THR A 122 -8.08 5.17 22.26
C THR A 122 -8.87 6.08 23.16
N ARG A 123 -9.14 7.31 22.71
CA ARG A 123 -9.94 8.28 23.47
C ARG A 123 -10.59 9.32 22.57
N LYS A 124 -11.61 9.97 23.09
CA LYS A 124 -12.19 11.17 22.48
C LYS A 124 -11.30 12.37 22.79
N LEU A 125 -11.17 13.28 21.82
CA LEU A 125 -10.45 14.55 22.00
C LEU A 125 -11.41 15.72 21.99
N SER A 126 -11.09 16.74 22.80
CA SER A 126 -11.71 18.07 22.74
C SER A 126 -11.20 18.86 21.52
N VAL A 127 -11.86 19.98 21.21
CA VAL A 127 -11.43 20.88 20.13
C VAL A 127 -10.01 21.41 20.41
N GLU A 128 -9.75 21.82 21.66
CA GLU A 128 -8.45 22.35 22.08
C GLU A 128 -7.33 21.31 21.94
N GLU A 129 -7.63 20.05 22.29
CA GLU A 129 -6.66 18.95 22.12
C GLU A 129 -6.36 18.67 20.65
N ILE A 130 -7.38 18.71 19.78
CA ILE A 130 -7.21 18.53 18.33
C ILE A 130 -6.32 19.63 17.77
N THR A 131 -6.63 20.90 18.06
CA THR A 131 -5.83 22.05 17.59
C THR A 131 -4.40 22.01 18.14
N LYS A 132 -4.19 21.53 19.37
CA LYS A 132 -2.84 21.36 19.92
C LYS A 132 -2.06 20.26 19.20
N MET A 133 -2.71 19.16 18.82
CA MET A 133 -2.08 18.03 18.13
C MET A 133 -1.89 18.28 16.64
N PHE A 134 -2.82 19.00 15.99
CA PHE A 134 -2.76 19.36 14.57
C PHE A 134 -3.20 20.81 14.40
N PRO A 135 -2.27 21.79 14.52
CA PRO A 135 -2.59 23.22 14.61
C PRO A 135 -3.36 23.82 13.44
N TYR A 136 -3.30 23.18 12.27
CA TYR A 136 -4.01 23.62 11.07
C TYR A 136 -5.52 23.31 11.10
N ILE A 137 -5.99 22.43 12.04
CA ILE A 137 -7.42 22.17 12.24
C ILE A 137 -7.94 23.22 13.22
N THR A 138 -8.55 24.26 12.68
CA THR A 138 -9.09 25.39 13.45
C THR A 138 -10.62 25.34 13.55
N GLU A 139 -11.29 24.57 12.69
CA GLU A 139 -12.73 24.38 12.76
C GLU A 139 -13.13 23.46 13.94
N PRO A 140 -14.30 23.68 14.55
CA PRO A 140 -14.72 22.97 15.76
C PRO A 140 -15.10 21.50 15.45
N MET A 141 -14.09 20.66 15.35
CA MET A 141 -14.23 19.22 15.12
C MET A 141 -14.15 18.41 16.41
N ARG A 142 -14.65 17.20 16.38
CA ARG A 142 -14.42 16.17 17.40
C ARG A 142 -13.54 15.08 16.80
N ALA A 143 -12.78 14.37 17.62
CA ALA A 143 -11.95 13.29 17.14
C ALA A 143 -12.01 12.05 18.03
N ALA A 144 -11.92 10.88 17.38
CA ALA A 144 -11.45 9.65 18.00
C ALA A 144 -9.95 9.52 17.72
N TYR A 145 -9.16 9.47 18.77
CA TYR A 145 -7.72 9.27 18.70
C TYR A 145 -7.36 7.80 18.91
N ALA A 146 -6.35 7.33 18.18
CA ALA A 146 -5.70 6.04 18.40
C ALA A 146 -4.17 6.22 18.35
N SER A 147 -3.50 5.93 19.48
CA SER A 147 -2.06 6.16 19.62
C SER A 147 -1.21 5.23 18.72
N GLY A 148 -1.75 4.07 18.34
CA GLY A 148 -1.08 3.15 17.43
C GLY A 148 -1.06 3.57 15.96
N GLY A 149 -1.81 4.64 15.61
CA GLY A 149 -1.79 5.19 14.27
C GLY A 149 -0.39 5.57 13.81
N ALA A 150 -0.04 5.23 12.56
CA ALA A 150 1.27 5.50 12.00
C ALA A 150 1.18 5.98 10.56
N ARG A 151 2.28 6.53 10.07
CA ARG A 151 2.49 6.87 8.66
C ARG A 151 3.72 6.17 8.11
N VAL A 152 3.80 6.05 6.79
CA VAL A 152 4.99 5.56 6.08
C VAL A 152 5.12 6.28 4.74
N ASP A 153 6.33 6.57 4.30
CA ASP A 153 6.55 7.02 2.91
C ASP A 153 6.73 5.79 2.01
N GLY A 154 5.78 5.61 1.07
CA GLY A 154 5.77 4.44 0.19
C GLY A 154 7.03 4.30 -0.67
N ARG A 155 7.60 5.43 -1.13
CA ARG A 155 8.85 5.43 -1.92
C ARG A 155 10.04 5.03 -1.05
N LYS A 156 10.17 5.64 0.14
CA LYS A 156 11.28 5.40 1.07
C LYS A 156 11.30 3.95 1.57
N VAL A 157 10.18 3.45 2.09
CA VAL A 157 10.12 2.08 2.60
C VAL A 157 10.35 1.02 1.51
N THR A 158 9.84 1.26 0.30
CA THR A 158 10.06 0.33 -0.82
C THR A 158 11.52 0.36 -1.26
N GLN A 159 12.15 1.53 -1.30
CA GLN A 159 13.58 1.65 -1.60
C GLN A 159 14.45 0.98 -0.53
N SER A 160 14.10 1.15 0.76
CA SER A 160 14.79 0.47 1.87
C SER A 160 14.67 -1.05 1.77
N MET A 161 13.48 -1.59 1.44
CA MET A 161 13.31 -3.02 1.19
C MET A 161 14.14 -3.51 -0.02
N LYS A 162 14.17 -2.72 -1.11
CA LYS A 162 15.01 -3.02 -2.29
C LYS A 162 16.49 -3.06 -1.92
N ASN A 163 17.00 -2.04 -1.23
CA ASN A 163 18.39 -1.96 -0.82
C ASN A 163 18.76 -3.14 0.09
N ALA A 164 17.90 -3.45 1.06
CA ALA A 164 18.08 -4.59 1.96
C ALA A 164 18.13 -5.92 1.20
N ALA A 165 17.25 -6.13 0.22
CA ALA A 165 17.26 -7.33 -0.61
C ALA A 165 18.53 -7.42 -1.47
N ILE A 166 19.03 -6.31 -2.02
CA ILE A 166 20.29 -6.27 -2.77
C ILE A 166 21.50 -6.63 -1.87
N LYS A 167 21.53 -6.13 -0.63
CA LYS A 167 22.57 -6.52 0.36
C LYS A 167 22.56 -8.03 0.68
N LEU A 168 21.41 -8.67 0.42
CA LEU A 168 21.20 -10.12 0.56
C LEU A 168 21.28 -10.86 -0.79
N ASP A 169 22.00 -10.30 -1.76
CA ASP A 169 22.28 -10.84 -3.10
C ASP A 169 21.10 -10.91 -4.07
N ALA A 170 19.97 -10.24 -3.80
CA ALA A 170 18.91 -10.11 -4.79
C ALA A 170 19.36 -9.22 -5.96
N LYS A 171 18.99 -9.60 -7.19
CA LYS A 171 19.27 -8.84 -8.42
C LYS A 171 18.06 -8.00 -8.78
N TYR A 172 18.28 -6.78 -9.24
CA TYR A 172 17.22 -5.90 -9.77
C TYR A 172 17.54 -5.50 -11.21
N ILE A 173 16.58 -5.74 -12.10
CA ILE A 173 16.67 -5.42 -13.53
C ILE A 173 15.53 -4.46 -13.85
N GLU A 174 15.86 -3.31 -14.45
CA GLU A 174 14.84 -2.44 -15.03
C GLU A 174 14.54 -2.94 -16.45
N GLY A 175 13.28 -3.27 -16.72
CA GLY A 175 12.86 -3.81 -18.00
C GLY A 175 11.42 -4.33 -17.99
N ASP A 176 10.89 -4.56 -19.18
CA ASP A 176 9.56 -5.15 -19.38
C ASP A 176 9.66 -6.67 -19.44
N ALA A 177 9.04 -7.34 -18.46
CA ALA A 177 9.10 -8.79 -18.31
C ALA A 177 7.87 -9.45 -18.97
N ALA A 178 8.08 -10.17 -20.06
CA ALA A 178 7.07 -11.00 -20.70
C ALA A 178 7.22 -12.48 -20.32
N LEU A 179 6.18 -13.10 -19.78
CA LEU A 179 6.18 -14.52 -19.41
C LEU A 179 6.47 -15.41 -20.63
N GLN A 180 7.40 -16.36 -20.48
CA GLN A 180 7.78 -17.30 -21.53
C GLN A 180 7.21 -18.69 -21.25
N VAL A 181 6.48 -19.24 -22.23
CA VAL A 181 5.80 -20.53 -22.12
C VAL A 181 6.41 -21.50 -23.12
N GLU A 182 6.85 -22.66 -22.64
CA GLU A 182 7.27 -23.81 -23.49
C GLU A 182 6.56 -25.07 -22.97
N ASP A 183 6.01 -25.86 -23.87
CA ASP A 183 5.32 -27.13 -23.58
C ASP A 183 4.27 -27.02 -22.46
N GLY A 184 3.54 -25.88 -22.41
CA GLY A 184 2.51 -25.61 -21.42
C GLY A 184 3.02 -25.26 -20.03
N LYS A 185 4.32 -24.96 -19.86
CA LYS A 185 4.94 -24.50 -18.61
C LYS A 185 5.55 -23.12 -18.80
N VAL A 186 5.53 -22.32 -17.75
CA VAL A 186 6.26 -21.05 -17.74
C VAL A 186 7.71 -21.36 -17.33
N ILE A 187 8.65 -21.14 -18.27
CA ILE A 187 10.07 -21.45 -18.07
C ILE A 187 10.86 -20.26 -17.50
N GLY A 188 10.32 -19.06 -17.61
CA GLY A 188 11.00 -17.84 -17.20
C GLY A 188 10.30 -16.60 -17.74
N VAL A 189 11.05 -15.54 -17.91
CA VAL A 189 10.59 -14.28 -18.51
C VAL A 189 11.56 -13.80 -19.58
N MET A 190 11.05 -13.10 -20.57
CA MET A 190 11.87 -12.39 -21.56
C MET A 190 11.98 -10.93 -21.16
N VAL A 191 13.21 -10.41 -21.16
CA VAL A 191 13.51 -8.99 -20.95
C VAL A 191 14.50 -8.59 -22.04
N ASP A 192 14.18 -7.58 -22.82
CA ASP A 192 15.04 -7.05 -23.89
C ASP A 192 15.56 -8.14 -24.86
N GLY A 193 14.71 -9.12 -25.17
CA GLY A 193 15.05 -10.23 -26.08
C GLY A 193 15.88 -11.36 -25.44
N ILE A 194 16.18 -11.29 -24.13
CA ILE A 194 16.91 -12.31 -23.39
C ILE A 194 15.95 -13.06 -22.46
N VAL A 195 15.96 -14.39 -22.55
CA VAL A 195 15.19 -15.23 -21.62
C VAL A 195 15.97 -15.41 -20.31
N ILE A 196 15.32 -15.08 -19.21
CA ILE A 196 15.82 -15.33 -17.85
C ILE A 196 14.98 -16.47 -17.28
N GLU A 197 15.59 -17.63 -17.11
CA GLU A 197 14.93 -18.83 -16.58
C GLU A 197 14.72 -18.72 -15.07
N ALA A 198 13.62 -19.33 -14.58
CA ALA A 198 13.33 -19.44 -13.14
C ALA A 198 12.48 -20.67 -12.82
N ASP A 199 12.67 -21.21 -11.62
CA ASP A 199 11.84 -22.29 -11.06
C ASP A 199 10.46 -21.78 -10.62
N GLU A 200 10.39 -20.56 -10.13
CA GLU A 200 9.16 -19.91 -9.62
C GLU A 200 9.09 -18.47 -10.10
N ILE A 201 7.91 -18.03 -10.51
CA ILE A 201 7.66 -16.67 -10.94
C ILE A 201 6.55 -16.07 -10.09
N ILE A 202 6.76 -14.87 -9.60
CA ILE A 202 5.86 -14.15 -8.70
C ILE A 202 5.42 -12.85 -9.38
N VAL A 203 4.13 -12.74 -9.70
CA VAL A 203 3.55 -11.59 -10.39
C VAL A 203 2.92 -10.65 -9.39
N THR A 204 3.47 -9.42 -9.28
CA THR A 204 3.03 -8.37 -8.35
C THR A 204 2.89 -7.01 -9.04
N THR A 205 2.44 -7.02 -10.29
CA THR A 205 2.46 -5.88 -11.21
C THR A 205 1.31 -4.89 -11.02
N GLY A 206 0.56 -4.99 -9.92
CA GLY A 206 -0.46 -4.02 -9.53
C GLY A 206 -1.48 -3.76 -10.63
N ALA A 207 -1.68 -2.51 -11.01
CA ALA A 207 -2.68 -2.12 -12.02
C ALA A 207 -2.42 -2.72 -13.41
N TRP A 208 -1.19 -3.15 -13.71
CA TRP A 208 -0.78 -3.79 -14.97
C TRP A 208 -0.87 -5.32 -14.95
N GLY A 209 -1.50 -5.90 -13.91
CA GLY A 209 -1.59 -7.35 -13.73
C GLY A 209 -2.26 -8.08 -14.89
N ASN A 210 -3.25 -7.48 -15.53
CA ASN A 210 -3.88 -8.07 -16.70
C ASN A 210 -2.91 -8.19 -17.89
N GLU A 211 -2.19 -7.11 -18.19
CA GLU A 211 -1.17 -7.07 -19.24
C GLU A 211 -0.09 -8.16 -19.03
N THR A 212 0.39 -8.31 -17.80
CA THR A 212 1.42 -9.31 -17.47
C THR A 212 0.97 -10.75 -17.68
N LEU A 213 -0.32 -11.04 -17.51
CA LEU A 213 -0.86 -12.41 -17.66
C LEU A 213 -1.36 -12.74 -19.07
N GLN A 214 -1.40 -11.78 -20.00
CA GLN A 214 -1.83 -12.00 -21.40
C GLN A 214 -1.07 -13.12 -22.11
N PRO A 215 0.27 -13.30 -21.96
CA PRO A 215 0.98 -14.40 -22.59
C PRO A 215 0.46 -15.79 -22.18
N LEU A 216 -0.19 -15.89 -21.02
CA LEU A 216 -0.81 -17.11 -20.51
C LEU A 216 -2.27 -17.30 -20.99
N LYS A 217 -2.81 -16.38 -21.81
CA LYS A 217 -4.23 -16.32 -22.21
C LYS A 217 -5.18 -16.27 -21.01
N LEU A 218 -4.77 -15.51 -19.98
CA LEU A 218 -5.55 -15.28 -18.77
C LEU A 218 -5.95 -13.81 -18.70
N ASP A 219 -7.24 -13.55 -18.47
CA ASP A 219 -7.81 -12.24 -18.20
C ASP A 219 -7.86 -12.01 -16.69
N MET A 220 -7.03 -11.12 -16.18
CA MET A 220 -7.09 -10.68 -14.79
C MET A 220 -7.95 -9.45 -14.67
N GLN A 221 -9.07 -9.57 -13.97
CA GLN A 221 -10.04 -8.48 -13.76
C GLN A 221 -9.51 -7.44 -12.75
N VAL A 222 -8.34 -6.88 -13.03
CA VAL A 222 -7.79 -5.73 -12.31
C VAL A 222 -7.99 -4.48 -13.14
N LYS A 223 -8.48 -3.40 -12.50
CA LYS A 223 -8.67 -2.09 -13.15
C LYS A 223 -7.78 -1.04 -12.51
N PRO A 224 -7.15 -0.16 -13.31
CA PRO A 224 -6.47 1.02 -12.79
C PRO A 224 -7.52 2.05 -12.33
N GLN A 225 -7.65 2.25 -11.02
CA GLN A 225 -8.43 3.38 -10.48
C GLN A 225 -7.49 4.56 -10.30
N LYS A 226 -7.68 5.59 -11.09
CA LYS A 226 -6.90 6.83 -10.98
C LYS A 226 -7.18 7.52 -9.64
N ALA A 227 -6.11 7.97 -8.98
CA ALA A 227 -6.17 8.75 -7.77
C ALA A 227 -5.20 9.91 -7.85
N GLN A 228 -5.64 11.07 -7.36
CA GLN A 228 -4.81 12.25 -7.28
C GLN A 228 -4.65 12.69 -5.83
N ILE A 229 -3.48 13.23 -5.47
CA ILE A 229 -3.12 13.65 -4.12
C ILE A 229 -2.37 14.97 -4.21
N LEU A 230 -2.75 15.96 -3.39
CA LEU A 230 -1.98 17.20 -3.23
C LEU A 230 -0.79 16.93 -2.30
N GLU A 231 0.37 17.43 -2.67
CA GLU A 231 1.50 17.61 -1.79
C GLU A 231 1.72 19.10 -1.57
N LEU A 232 1.65 19.52 -0.31
CA LEU A 232 1.79 20.89 0.13
C LEU A 232 3.08 21.05 0.94
N GLN A 233 3.64 22.25 0.89
CA GLN A 233 4.73 22.70 1.76
C GLN A 233 4.17 23.67 2.80
N LEU A 234 4.28 23.30 4.07
CA LEU A 234 3.91 24.13 5.20
C LEU A 234 5.09 25.04 5.57
N GLU A 235 4.80 26.20 6.18
CA GLU A 235 5.85 27.11 6.69
C GLU A 235 6.64 26.47 7.85
N SER A 236 5.98 25.68 8.70
CA SER A 236 6.66 24.97 9.79
C SER A 236 7.38 23.74 9.23
N GLU A 237 8.68 23.65 9.45
CA GLU A 237 9.50 22.48 9.10
C GLU A 237 9.33 21.32 10.10
N LYS A 238 8.87 21.61 11.32
CA LYS A 238 8.71 20.61 12.41
C LYS A 238 7.32 19.98 12.39
N THR A 239 7.08 19.11 11.43
CA THR A 239 5.76 18.50 11.20
C THR A 239 5.77 16.97 11.35
N GLU A 240 6.93 16.38 11.59
CA GLU A 240 7.13 14.93 11.68
C GLU A 240 6.34 14.24 12.78
N HIS A 241 5.92 14.98 13.80
CA HIS A 241 5.16 14.46 14.96
C HIS A 241 3.64 14.60 14.83
N LEU A 242 3.18 15.29 13.77
CA LEU A 242 1.74 15.52 13.59
C LEU A 242 1.03 14.18 13.29
N PRO A 243 -0.10 13.90 13.96
CA PRO A 243 -0.84 12.67 13.74
C PRO A 243 -1.46 12.62 12.35
N VAL A 244 -1.73 11.40 11.89
CA VAL A 244 -2.53 11.18 10.69
C VAL A 244 -3.95 11.69 10.94
N VAL A 245 -4.49 12.51 10.04
CA VAL A 245 -5.87 12.97 10.10
C VAL A 245 -6.71 12.24 9.05
N MET A 246 -7.78 11.62 9.48
CA MET A 246 -8.79 11.00 8.63
C MET A 246 -10.13 11.70 8.86
N ALA A 247 -10.64 12.35 7.84
CA ALA A 247 -11.85 13.15 7.89
C ALA A 247 -13.04 12.44 7.22
N PRO A 248 -14.26 12.96 7.34
CA PRO A 248 -15.40 12.48 6.57
C PRO A 248 -15.12 12.48 5.07
N SER A 249 -15.82 11.64 4.32
CA SER A 249 -15.59 11.40 2.90
C SER A 249 -14.27 10.66 2.62
N THR A 250 -13.48 11.13 1.68
CA THR A 250 -12.20 10.56 1.28
C THR A 250 -11.00 11.39 1.72
N LEU A 251 -11.23 12.45 2.50
CA LEU A 251 -10.19 13.37 2.91
C LEU A 251 -9.31 12.77 4.01
N TYR A 252 -8.02 12.92 3.84
CA TYR A 252 -7.01 12.68 4.86
C TYR A 252 -5.87 13.70 4.74
N MET A 253 -5.15 13.91 5.83
CA MET A 253 -3.95 14.73 5.88
C MET A 253 -2.85 13.98 6.62
N LEU A 254 -1.64 13.94 6.05
CA LEU A 254 -0.45 13.33 6.63
C LEU A 254 0.73 14.26 6.48
N ALA A 255 1.34 14.61 7.60
CA ALA A 255 2.56 15.39 7.60
C ALA A 255 3.79 14.49 7.70
N PHE A 256 4.85 14.90 7.05
CA PHE A 256 6.18 14.31 7.08
C PHE A 256 7.20 15.35 7.56
N GLU A 257 8.46 15.01 7.52
CA GLU A 257 9.56 15.90 7.84
C GLU A 257 9.55 17.13 6.91
N GLU A 258 10.20 18.20 7.32
CA GLU A 258 10.47 19.41 6.52
C GLU A 258 9.21 20.11 6.02
N GLY A 259 8.11 20.06 6.77
CA GLY A 259 6.86 20.73 6.39
C GLY A 259 6.06 20.08 5.27
N ARG A 260 6.44 18.92 4.79
CA ARG A 260 5.74 18.22 3.72
C ARG A 260 4.40 17.66 4.22
N LEU A 261 3.29 18.10 3.64
CA LEU A 261 1.93 17.64 3.95
C LEU A 261 1.27 17.02 2.72
N MET A 262 0.77 15.80 2.86
CA MET A 262 -0.07 15.16 1.85
C MET A 262 -1.54 15.33 2.19
N VAL A 263 -2.34 15.76 1.22
CA VAL A 263 -3.80 15.93 1.30
C VAL A 263 -4.47 15.13 0.20
N GLY A 264 -5.32 14.20 0.53
CA GLY A 264 -5.93 13.33 -0.48
C GLY A 264 -7.35 12.92 -0.14
N THR A 265 -8.06 12.30 -1.03
CA THR A 265 -7.65 11.82 -2.37
C THR A 265 -8.87 11.76 -3.28
N THR A 266 -8.67 11.74 -4.59
CA THR A 266 -9.75 11.42 -5.53
C THR A 266 -9.91 9.90 -5.72
N HIS A 267 -11.07 9.50 -6.27
CA HIS A 267 -11.36 8.15 -6.73
C HIS A 267 -12.00 8.26 -8.11
N GLU A 268 -11.25 7.95 -9.15
CA GLU A 268 -11.66 8.16 -10.53
C GLU A 268 -11.64 6.83 -11.29
N ASP A 269 -12.82 6.25 -11.46
CA ASP A 269 -12.98 5.03 -12.24
C ASP A 269 -12.96 5.31 -13.74
N ASP A 270 -12.67 4.28 -14.53
CA ASP A 270 -12.74 4.27 -16.01
C ASP A 270 -11.90 5.36 -16.71
N LYS A 271 -10.81 5.81 -16.06
CA LYS A 271 -9.82 6.76 -16.63
C LYS A 271 -8.62 6.05 -17.29
N GLY A 272 -8.55 4.72 -17.21
CA GLY A 272 -7.37 3.98 -17.67
C GLY A 272 -6.10 4.48 -16.98
N PHE A 273 -5.01 4.52 -17.73
CA PHE A 273 -3.71 5.01 -17.25
C PHE A 273 -3.49 6.50 -17.61
N ASP A 274 -4.51 7.34 -17.42
CA ASP A 274 -4.39 8.79 -17.67
C ASP A 274 -3.58 9.48 -16.56
N MET A 275 -2.31 9.79 -16.86
CA MET A 275 -1.36 10.43 -15.95
C MET A 275 -1.56 11.95 -15.79
N ARG A 276 -2.49 12.57 -16.51
CA ARG A 276 -2.67 14.03 -16.44
C ARG A 276 -3.29 14.43 -15.10
N PRO A 277 -2.63 15.30 -14.31
CA PRO A 277 -3.28 15.91 -13.15
C PRO A 277 -4.37 16.88 -13.62
N THR A 278 -5.44 17.01 -12.84
CA THR A 278 -6.58 17.85 -13.23
C THR A 278 -6.86 18.94 -12.20
N ILE A 279 -7.21 20.13 -12.67
CA ILE A 279 -7.60 21.25 -11.80
C ILE A 279 -8.84 20.93 -10.97
N GLY A 280 -9.77 20.11 -11.51
CA GLY A 280 -10.95 19.66 -10.79
C GLY A 280 -10.62 18.83 -9.57
N ALA A 281 -9.64 17.92 -9.68
CA ALA A 281 -9.13 17.11 -8.55
C ALA A 281 -8.45 18.00 -7.49
N ALA A 282 -7.63 18.95 -7.93
CA ALA A 282 -6.98 19.90 -7.01
C ALA A 282 -8.02 20.72 -6.25
N HIS A 283 -9.03 21.25 -6.96
CA HIS A 283 -10.11 22.03 -6.37
C HIS A 283 -10.93 21.20 -5.37
N GLU A 284 -11.33 19.97 -5.73
CA GLU A 284 -12.11 19.08 -4.84
C GLU A 284 -11.37 18.81 -3.52
N MET A 285 -10.09 18.47 -3.61
CA MET A 285 -9.30 18.16 -2.41
C MET A 285 -9.03 19.41 -1.56
N ALA A 286 -8.71 20.53 -2.20
CA ALA A 286 -8.47 21.80 -1.51
C ALA A 286 -9.74 22.29 -0.81
N GLU A 287 -10.90 22.26 -1.48
CA GLU A 287 -12.16 22.67 -0.88
C GLU A 287 -12.51 21.86 0.37
N LYS A 288 -12.37 20.52 0.30
CA LYS A 288 -12.60 19.65 1.44
C LYS A 288 -11.61 19.93 2.59
N ALA A 289 -10.35 20.18 2.29
CA ALA A 289 -9.33 20.49 3.28
C ALA A 289 -9.62 21.83 3.98
N PHE A 290 -9.99 22.86 3.23
CA PHE A 290 -10.26 24.20 3.75
C PHE A 290 -11.52 24.27 4.64
N GLN A 291 -12.45 23.33 4.52
CA GLN A 291 -13.59 23.18 5.43
C GLN A 291 -13.18 22.77 6.86
N ILE A 292 -11.98 22.28 7.05
CA ILE A 292 -11.48 21.74 8.32
C ILE A 292 -10.24 22.51 8.78
N ALA A 293 -9.39 22.84 7.83
CA ALA A 293 -8.09 23.47 8.02
C ALA A 293 -7.96 24.67 7.06
N PRO A 294 -8.69 25.78 7.30
CA PRO A 294 -8.74 26.92 6.38
C PRO A 294 -7.37 27.59 6.15
N ASP A 295 -6.46 27.53 7.11
CA ASP A 295 -5.12 28.12 7.01
C ASP A 295 -4.24 27.41 5.98
N LEU A 296 -4.62 26.21 5.53
CA LEU A 296 -3.93 25.52 4.41
C LEU A 296 -4.07 26.25 3.07
N ARG A 297 -4.89 27.32 2.98
CA ARG A 297 -4.99 28.19 1.81
C ARG A 297 -3.68 28.90 1.50
N GLU A 298 -2.88 29.17 2.51
CA GLU A 298 -1.59 29.85 2.39
C GLU A 298 -0.42 28.89 2.17
N ALA A 299 -0.67 27.56 2.29
CA ALA A 299 0.37 26.57 2.05
C ALA A 299 0.77 26.51 0.56
N GLN A 300 2.06 26.38 0.29
CA GLN A 300 2.56 26.25 -1.06
C GLN A 300 2.16 24.90 -1.67
N LEU A 301 1.56 24.89 -2.85
CA LEU A 301 1.36 23.69 -3.62
C LEU A 301 2.70 23.22 -4.22
N SER A 302 3.22 22.08 -3.75
CA SER A 302 4.45 21.49 -4.27
C SER A 302 4.22 20.61 -5.47
N GLU A 303 3.21 19.72 -5.39
CA GLU A 303 2.91 18.77 -6.47
C GLU A 303 1.45 18.31 -6.42
N LEU A 304 0.88 17.99 -7.59
CA LEU A 304 -0.35 17.23 -7.75
C LEU A 304 0.00 15.85 -8.34
N LYS A 305 0.07 14.84 -7.48
CA LYS A 305 0.48 13.48 -7.84
C LYS A 305 -0.66 12.68 -8.44
N VAL A 306 -0.36 11.82 -9.42
CA VAL A 306 -1.30 10.88 -10.04
C VAL A 306 -0.79 9.46 -9.89
N GLY A 307 -1.67 8.55 -9.47
CA GLY A 307 -1.35 7.12 -9.39
C GLY A 307 -2.55 6.22 -9.65
N PHE A 308 -2.28 4.94 -9.87
CA PHE A 308 -3.28 3.95 -10.24
C PHE A 308 -3.39 2.85 -9.18
N ARG A 309 -4.52 2.85 -8.46
CA ARG A 309 -4.81 1.76 -7.52
C ARG A 309 -5.20 0.50 -8.29
N PRO A 310 -4.62 -0.67 -7.99
CA PRO A 310 -5.07 -1.94 -8.55
C PRO A 310 -6.39 -2.35 -7.89
N VAL A 311 -7.50 -2.10 -8.54
CA VAL A 311 -8.82 -2.45 -8.01
C VAL A 311 -9.31 -3.73 -8.68
N VAL A 312 -9.73 -4.68 -7.86
CA VAL A 312 -10.34 -5.94 -8.28
C VAL A 312 -11.79 -6.04 -7.83
N PRO A 313 -12.62 -6.93 -8.43
CA PRO A 313 -13.97 -7.20 -7.95
C PRO A 313 -13.99 -7.47 -6.44
N ASN A 314 -15.02 -6.99 -5.74
CA ASN A 314 -15.19 -7.07 -4.29
C ASN A 314 -14.12 -6.35 -3.45
N ALA A 315 -13.14 -5.72 -4.07
CA ALA A 315 -12.05 -4.97 -3.43
C ALA A 315 -11.34 -5.77 -2.30
N ILE A 316 -11.15 -7.07 -2.51
CA ILE A 316 -10.40 -7.98 -1.62
C ILE A 316 -9.13 -8.38 -2.35
N PRO A 317 -7.93 -8.22 -1.75
CA PRO A 317 -6.70 -8.73 -2.34
C PRO A 317 -6.78 -10.21 -2.68
N VAL A 318 -6.06 -10.62 -3.70
CA VAL A 318 -5.94 -12.02 -4.10
C VAL A 318 -4.50 -12.48 -4.02
N ILE A 319 -4.29 -13.76 -3.65
CA ILE A 319 -2.97 -14.38 -3.57
C ILE A 319 -3.11 -15.88 -3.85
N GLY A 320 -2.21 -16.44 -4.64
CA GLY A 320 -2.17 -17.88 -4.87
C GLY A 320 -1.34 -18.29 -6.07
N ARG A 321 -1.31 -19.60 -6.31
CA ARG A 321 -0.72 -20.21 -7.51
C ARG A 321 -1.76 -20.25 -8.62
N LEU A 322 -1.32 -20.05 -9.87
CA LEU A 322 -2.18 -20.25 -11.02
C LEU A 322 -2.46 -21.76 -11.19
N PRO A 323 -3.72 -22.20 -11.28
CA PRO A 323 -4.03 -23.63 -11.39
C PRO A 323 -3.39 -24.30 -12.60
N GLN A 324 -3.27 -23.59 -13.72
CA GLN A 324 -2.69 -24.11 -14.98
C GLN A 324 -1.16 -24.01 -15.02
N PHE A 325 -0.58 -23.12 -14.24
CA PHE A 325 0.86 -22.84 -14.20
C PHE A 325 1.34 -22.86 -12.76
N SER A 326 1.56 -24.07 -12.24
CA SER A 326 1.85 -24.30 -10.81
C SER A 326 3.11 -23.60 -10.28
N ASN A 327 3.99 -23.16 -11.17
CA ASN A 327 5.18 -22.38 -10.84
C ASN A 327 4.99 -20.86 -10.97
N VAL A 328 3.76 -20.40 -11.21
CA VAL A 328 3.43 -18.97 -11.24
C VAL A 328 2.52 -18.63 -10.08
N LEU A 329 2.98 -17.71 -9.21
CA LEU A 329 2.20 -17.12 -8.15
C LEU A 329 1.77 -15.71 -8.54
N VAL A 330 0.58 -15.34 -8.12
CA VAL A 330 0.04 -14.00 -8.36
C VAL A 330 -0.47 -13.44 -7.03
N ALA A 331 -0.15 -12.19 -6.75
CA ALA A 331 -0.82 -11.43 -5.70
C ALA A 331 -1.12 -10.02 -6.19
N ASN A 332 -2.35 -9.56 -5.98
CA ASN A 332 -2.83 -8.28 -6.52
C ASN A 332 -4.07 -7.76 -5.78
N GLY A 333 -4.62 -6.64 -6.25
CA GLY A 333 -5.92 -6.13 -5.77
C GLY A 333 -5.88 -5.41 -4.43
N LEU A 334 -4.73 -4.85 -4.02
CA LEU A 334 -4.58 -4.18 -2.73
C LEU A 334 -5.35 -2.86 -2.65
N GLY A 335 -5.74 -2.28 -3.79
CA GLY A 335 -6.53 -1.06 -3.87
C GLY A 335 -5.95 0.09 -3.04
N SER A 336 -6.77 0.70 -2.20
CA SER A 336 -6.36 1.79 -1.30
C SER A 336 -5.56 1.34 -0.07
N SER A 337 -5.43 0.03 0.17
CA SER A 337 -4.77 -0.52 1.36
C SER A 337 -3.34 -1.00 1.09
N GLY A 338 -2.78 -0.68 -0.09
CA GLY A 338 -1.51 -1.21 -0.56
C GLY A 338 -0.36 -1.05 0.43
N LEU A 339 -0.15 0.15 0.96
CA LEU A 339 0.94 0.40 1.91
C LEU A 339 0.70 -0.29 3.26
N THR A 340 -0.53 -0.37 3.75
CA THR A 340 -0.84 -1.07 5.00
C THR A 340 -0.66 -2.59 4.87
N VAL A 341 -1.15 -3.18 3.77
CA VAL A 341 -1.25 -4.64 3.58
C VAL A 341 -0.01 -5.23 2.90
N GLY A 342 0.57 -4.48 1.95
CA GLY A 342 1.58 -4.99 1.03
C GLY A 342 2.81 -5.62 1.68
N PRO A 343 3.43 -5.01 2.70
CA PRO A 343 4.60 -5.61 3.34
C PRO A 343 4.30 -6.98 3.98
N TYR A 344 3.20 -7.09 4.70
CA TYR A 344 2.79 -8.36 5.30
C TYR A 344 2.39 -9.40 4.24
N LEU A 345 1.59 -9.00 3.24
CA LEU A 345 1.18 -9.92 2.18
C LEU A 345 2.37 -10.38 1.32
N GLY A 346 3.39 -9.53 1.15
CA GLY A 346 4.64 -9.90 0.46
C GLY A 346 5.44 -10.96 1.24
N LYS A 347 5.47 -10.86 2.57
CA LYS A 347 6.02 -11.91 3.45
C LYS A 347 5.29 -13.24 3.24
N GLU A 348 3.95 -13.21 3.28
CA GLU A 348 3.13 -14.41 3.09
C GLU A 348 3.28 -14.99 1.67
N LEU A 349 3.40 -14.14 0.65
CA LEU A 349 3.65 -14.55 -0.73
C LEU A 349 5.01 -15.24 -0.88
N ALA A 350 6.04 -14.73 -0.25
CA ALA A 350 7.37 -15.36 -0.23
C ALA A 350 7.33 -16.73 0.48
N ALA A 351 6.62 -16.84 1.59
CA ALA A 351 6.42 -18.12 2.30
C ALA A 351 5.69 -19.13 1.39
N LEU A 352 4.61 -18.71 0.74
CA LEU A 352 3.84 -19.56 -0.19
C LEU A 352 4.70 -20.03 -1.38
N ALA A 353 5.54 -19.15 -1.94
CA ALA A 353 6.46 -19.48 -3.03
C ALA A 353 7.49 -20.55 -2.62
N GLN A 354 7.93 -20.52 -1.39
CA GLN A 354 8.89 -21.47 -0.84
C GLN A 354 8.24 -22.76 -0.30
N GLY A 355 6.91 -22.87 -0.33
CA GLY A 355 6.18 -24.00 0.24
C GLY A 355 6.20 -24.02 1.77
N LEU A 356 6.43 -22.87 2.40
CA LEU A 356 6.38 -22.70 3.84
C LEU A 356 4.93 -22.44 4.30
N ALA A 357 4.66 -22.65 5.59
CA ALA A 357 3.37 -22.34 6.18
C ALA A 357 3.10 -20.82 6.15
N THR A 358 1.89 -20.45 5.79
CA THR A 358 1.39 -19.06 5.84
C THR A 358 0.52 -18.83 7.07
N GLU A 359 0.49 -17.60 7.55
CA GLU A 359 -0.45 -17.19 8.61
C GLU A 359 -1.85 -16.87 8.04
N ILE A 360 -1.92 -16.60 6.74
CA ILE A 360 -3.19 -16.33 6.06
C ILE A 360 -3.84 -17.64 5.62
N ASP A 361 -5.16 -17.68 5.70
CA ASP A 361 -5.98 -18.69 5.03
C ASP A 361 -6.16 -18.25 3.56
N VAL A 362 -5.39 -18.85 2.65
CA VAL A 362 -5.35 -18.51 1.22
C VAL A 362 -6.73 -18.68 0.56
N ASP A 363 -7.59 -19.53 1.09
CA ASP A 363 -8.94 -19.77 0.57
C ASP A 363 -9.84 -18.51 0.65
N ASN A 364 -9.54 -17.60 1.55
CA ASN A 364 -10.23 -16.31 1.63
C ASN A 364 -9.81 -15.31 0.52
N TYR A 365 -8.76 -15.61 -0.26
CA TYR A 365 -8.12 -14.69 -1.22
C TYR A 365 -7.87 -15.31 -2.60
N GLN A 366 -8.75 -16.21 -3.02
CA GLN A 366 -8.57 -17.03 -4.22
C GLN A 366 -8.47 -16.23 -5.51
N LEU A 367 -7.52 -16.61 -6.39
CA LEU A 367 -7.33 -16.04 -7.72
C LEU A 367 -8.55 -16.25 -8.63
N THR A 368 -9.30 -17.33 -8.45
CA THR A 368 -10.53 -17.62 -9.21
C THR A 368 -11.60 -16.55 -9.11
N ASN A 369 -11.51 -15.66 -8.10
CA ASN A 369 -12.40 -14.51 -7.97
C ASN A 369 -12.11 -13.41 -8.99
N VAL A 370 -10.91 -13.37 -9.57
CA VAL A 370 -10.44 -12.27 -10.42
C VAL A 370 -9.78 -12.71 -11.72
N ILE A 371 -9.44 -13.98 -11.90
CA ILE A 371 -8.84 -14.50 -13.14
C ILE A 371 -9.87 -15.32 -13.90
N ARG A 372 -9.94 -15.06 -15.21
CA ARG A 372 -10.78 -15.77 -16.19
C ARG A 372 -9.92 -16.27 -17.33
N HIS A 373 -10.37 -17.28 -18.05
CA HIS A 373 -9.80 -17.64 -19.35
C HIS A 373 -10.28 -16.63 -20.40
N GLU A 374 -9.38 -16.18 -21.25
CA GLU A 374 -9.79 -15.47 -22.46
C GLU A 374 -10.70 -16.39 -23.29
N LYS A 375 -11.79 -15.84 -23.80
CA LYS A 375 -12.76 -16.58 -24.62
C LYS A 375 -12.26 -16.77 -26.02
#